data_197961272071c8db136a8e07c56c634e
#
_entry.id   197961272071c8db136a8e07c56c634e
#
_cell.length_a   1.000
_cell.length_b   1.000
_cell.length_c   1.000
_cell.angle_alpha   90.00
_cell.angle_beta   90.00
_cell.angle_gamma   90.00
#
_symmetry.space_group_name_H-M   'P 1'
#
loop_
_entity.id
_entity.type
_entity.pdbx_description
1 polymer ?
#
loop_
_entity_poly.entity_id
_entity_poly.type
_entity_poly.pdbx_seq_one_letter_code
_entity_poly.pdbx_strand_id
1 'polypeptide(L)'
;MFNRKTFSEMRRAGMGVGVSKTKIAHAMLEILIQLPEGATNLKETIVAHLGLLGQMSSTRDINAAWNDAKKRAAKEYPEKFMLDGRKVLHWNDGSVKIIDKKISAANFKKLNELAERESCTVNQILSRLIKYYQKGQA
;
A
#
# COMPACT_ATOMS: atom_id res chain seq x y z
N MET A 1 -13.34 -6.00 16.81
CA MET A 1 -14.75 -6.33 16.62
C MET A 1 -15.64 -5.16 17.02
N PHE A 2 -16.69 -4.93 16.26
CA PHE A 2 -17.61 -3.85 16.56
C PHE A 2 -18.46 -4.16 17.78
N ASN A 3 -18.36 -3.33 18.76
CA ASN A 3 -19.20 -3.43 19.93
C ASN A 3 -20.54 -2.73 19.62
N ARG A 4 -21.64 -3.45 19.75
CA ARG A 4 -22.98 -2.91 19.57
C ARG A 4 -23.24 -1.65 20.40
N LYS A 5 -22.74 -1.65 21.60
CA LYS A 5 -22.89 -0.54 22.53
C LYS A 5 -22.18 0.71 21.98
N THR A 6 -20.97 0.56 21.49
CA THR A 6 -20.22 1.66 20.88
C THR A 6 -20.99 2.27 19.71
N PHE A 7 -21.57 1.42 18.88
CA PHE A 7 -22.32 1.86 17.72
C PHE A 7 -23.57 2.65 18.15
N SER A 8 -24.28 2.17 19.17
CA SER A 8 -25.44 2.86 19.71
C SER A 8 -25.08 4.23 20.32
N GLU A 9 -23.95 4.29 21.00
CA GLU A 9 -23.45 5.54 21.56
C GLU A 9 -23.12 6.56 20.47
N MET A 10 -22.53 6.12 19.38
CA MET A 10 -22.25 6.98 18.24
C MET A 10 -23.52 7.55 17.63
N ARG A 11 -24.58 6.77 17.53
CA ARG A 11 -25.88 7.25 17.08
C ARG A 11 -26.46 8.32 18.00
N ARG A 12 -26.39 8.07 19.30
CA ARG A 12 -26.91 9.01 20.32
C ARG A 12 -26.17 10.32 20.29
N ALA A 13 -24.89 10.28 20.02
CA ALA A 13 -24.06 11.46 19.94
C ALA A 13 -24.30 12.28 18.67
N GLY A 14 -25.22 11.86 17.80
CA GLY A 14 -25.50 12.56 16.56
C GLY A 14 -24.39 12.40 15.51
N MET A 15 -23.56 11.41 15.65
CA MET A 15 -22.46 11.16 14.73
C MET A 15 -22.90 10.42 13.45
N GLY A 16 -24.21 10.30 13.26
CA GLY A 16 -24.76 9.61 12.10
C GLY A 16 -24.69 8.10 12.23
N VAL A 17 -25.08 7.41 11.16
CA VAL A 17 -25.12 5.95 11.11
C VAL A 17 -23.75 5.38 10.73
N GLY A 18 -22.84 6.23 10.27
CA GLY A 18 -21.54 5.81 9.78
C GLY A 18 -20.52 5.54 10.87
N VAL A 19 -19.53 4.75 10.50
CA VAL A 19 -18.37 4.47 11.32
C VAL A 19 -17.35 5.57 11.08
N SER A 20 -16.52 5.89 12.06
CA SER A 20 -15.49 6.91 11.88
C SER A 20 -14.51 6.50 10.78
N LYS A 21 -14.02 7.50 10.05
CA LYS A 21 -13.02 7.30 9.01
C LYS A 21 -11.79 6.57 9.55
N THR A 22 -11.37 6.89 10.77
CA THR A 22 -10.19 6.27 11.40
C THR A 22 -10.38 4.76 11.57
N LYS A 23 -11.57 4.33 12.00
CA LYS A 23 -11.86 2.90 12.17
C LYS A 23 -11.89 2.17 10.83
N ILE A 24 -12.46 2.80 9.81
CA ILE A 24 -12.49 2.23 8.46
C ILE A 24 -11.07 2.08 7.94
N ALA A 25 -10.24 3.11 8.08
CA ALA A 25 -8.85 3.08 7.65
C ALA A 25 -8.06 1.97 8.36
N HIS A 26 -8.27 1.81 9.66
CA HIS A 26 -7.61 0.76 10.43
C HIS A 26 -8.02 -0.64 9.94
N ALA A 27 -9.31 -0.84 9.70
CA ALA A 27 -9.82 -2.10 9.16
C ALA A 27 -9.23 -2.39 7.77
N MET A 28 -9.16 -1.37 6.92
CA MET A 28 -8.54 -1.50 5.60
C MET A 28 -7.07 -1.91 5.69
N LEU A 29 -6.33 -1.31 6.60
CA LEU A 29 -4.92 -1.64 6.81
C LEU A 29 -4.75 -3.09 7.27
N GLU A 30 -5.57 -3.55 8.19
CA GLU A 30 -5.54 -4.94 8.65
C GLU A 30 -5.81 -5.93 7.51
N ILE A 31 -6.78 -5.61 6.66
CA ILE A 31 -7.09 -6.45 5.49
C ILE A 31 -5.90 -6.45 4.52
N LEU A 32 -5.30 -5.30 4.26
CA LEU A 32 -4.13 -5.18 3.39
C LEU A 32 -2.99 -6.09 3.83
N ILE A 33 -2.69 -6.11 5.11
CA ILE A 33 -1.60 -6.91 5.67
C ILE A 33 -1.85 -8.40 5.44
N GLN A 34 -3.11 -8.82 5.43
CA GLN A 34 -3.48 -10.23 5.31
C GLN A 34 -3.69 -10.69 3.87
N LEU A 35 -3.70 -9.77 2.90
CA LEU A 35 -3.91 -10.13 1.51
C LEU A 35 -2.74 -10.95 0.96
N PRO A 36 -3.03 -11.92 0.05
CA PRO A 36 -1.97 -12.61 -0.66
C PRO A 36 -1.14 -11.64 -1.47
N GLU A 37 0.16 -11.84 -1.45
CA GLU A 37 1.08 -11.03 -2.23
C GLU A 37 0.73 -11.13 -3.71
N GLY A 38 0.73 -9.98 -4.39
CA GLY A 38 0.39 -9.92 -5.81
C GLY A 38 -1.09 -9.74 -6.12
N ALA A 39 -1.95 -9.61 -5.12
CA ALA A 39 -3.36 -9.33 -5.35
C ALA A 39 -3.52 -8.02 -6.14
N THR A 40 -4.44 -8.03 -7.11
CA THR A 40 -4.71 -6.87 -7.95
C THR A 40 -5.95 -6.13 -7.46
N ASN A 41 -6.15 -4.92 -7.98
CA ASN A 41 -7.31 -4.09 -7.62
C ASN A 41 -7.46 -3.94 -6.11
N LEU A 42 -6.40 -3.48 -5.48
CA LEU A 42 -6.30 -3.42 -4.02
C LEU A 42 -7.48 -2.69 -3.37
N LYS A 43 -7.82 -1.51 -3.87
CA LYS A 43 -8.91 -0.73 -3.30
C LYS A 43 -10.24 -1.48 -3.34
N GLU A 44 -10.59 -2.02 -4.50
CA GLU A 44 -11.85 -2.74 -4.70
C GLU A 44 -11.90 -4.00 -3.84
N THR A 45 -10.80 -4.71 -3.76
CA THR A 45 -10.70 -5.93 -2.95
C THR A 45 -10.87 -5.59 -1.47
N ILE A 46 -10.22 -4.53 -1.00
CA ILE A 46 -10.32 -4.10 0.39
C ILE A 46 -11.75 -3.68 0.74
N VAL A 47 -12.37 -2.89 -0.13
CA VAL A 47 -13.75 -2.44 0.07
C VAL A 47 -14.71 -3.63 0.14
N ALA A 48 -14.51 -4.62 -0.73
CA ALA A 48 -15.33 -5.85 -0.70
C ALA A 48 -15.17 -6.62 0.62
N HIS A 49 -13.98 -6.62 1.20
CA HIS A 49 -13.72 -7.31 2.46
C HIS A 49 -14.19 -6.54 3.70
N LEU A 50 -14.54 -5.27 3.56
CA LEU A 50 -15.06 -4.49 4.68
C LEU A 50 -16.43 -4.99 5.14
N GLY A 51 -17.19 -5.61 4.25
CA GLY A 51 -18.50 -6.14 4.57
C GLY A 51 -19.44 -5.07 5.13
N LEU A 52 -19.94 -5.30 6.33
CA LEU A 52 -20.93 -4.39 6.95
C LEU A 52 -20.36 -2.98 7.13
N LEU A 53 -19.09 -2.84 7.45
CA LEU A 53 -18.46 -1.53 7.57
C LEU A 53 -18.55 -0.74 6.26
N GLY A 54 -18.31 -1.41 5.14
CA GLY A 54 -18.42 -0.77 3.83
C GLY A 54 -19.84 -0.38 3.48
N GLN A 55 -20.80 -1.22 3.84
CA GLN A 55 -22.21 -0.95 3.58
C GLN A 55 -22.75 0.21 4.40
N MET A 56 -22.21 0.42 5.60
CA MET A 56 -22.65 1.47 6.51
C MET A 56 -21.95 2.79 6.31
N SER A 57 -20.98 2.85 5.42
CA SER A 57 -20.16 4.04 5.21
C SER A 57 -20.47 4.68 3.86
N SER A 58 -20.38 6.01 3.81
CA SER A 58 -20.53 6.72 2.55
C SER A 58 -19.32 6.49 1.65
N THR A 59 -19.51 6.63 0.34
CA THR A 59 -18.41 6.56 -0.63
C THR A 59 -17.31 7.56 -0.29
N ARG A 60 -17.69 8.75 0.14
CA ARG A 60 -16.75 9.79 0.56
C ARG A 60 -15.86 9.33 1.72
N ASP A 61 -16.47 8.74 2.74
CA ASP A 61 -15.74 8.27 3.91
C ASP A 61 -14.84 7.08 3.56
N ILE A 62 -15.33 6.18 2.72
CA ILE A 62 -14.51 5.06 2.22
C ILE A 62 -13.29 5.56 1.47
N ASN A 63 -13.47 6.52 0.58
CA ASN A 63 -12.36 7.09 -0.19
C ASN A 63 -11.35 7.81 0.71
N ALA A 64 -11.84 8.57 1.69
CA ALA A 64 -10.98 9.25 2.65
C ALA A 64 -10.21 8.25 3.52
N ALA A 65 -10.89 7.19 3.98
CA ALA A 65 -10.26 6.14 4.75
C ALA A 65 -9.21 5.38 3.94
N TRP A 66 -9.49 5.12 2.67
CA TRP A 66 -8.53 4.47 1.77
C TRP A 66 -7.27 5.32 1.60
N ASN A 67 -7.42 6.63 1.41
CA ASN A 67 -6.28 7.53 1.32
C ASN A 67 -5.40 7.47 2.57
N ASP A 68 -6.01 7.38 3.73
CA ASP A 68 -5.28 7.25 4.98
C ASP A 68 -4.62 5.87 5.11
N ALA A 69 -5.37 4.80 4.81
CA ALA A 69 -4.87 3.44 4.91
C ALA A 69 -3.68 3.18 4.00
N LYS A 70 -3.73 3.63 2.75
CA LYS A 70 -2.62 3.40 1.81
C LYS A 70 -1.35 4.15 2.22
N LYS A 71 -1.47 5.35 2.78
CA LYS A 71 -0.33 6.09 3.30
C LYS A 71 0.28 5.36 4.50
N ARG A 72 -0.55 4.86 5.38
CA ARG A 72 -0.10 4.09 6.54
C ARG A 72 0.58 2.78 6.12
N ALA A 73 0.02 2.10 5.13
CA ALA A 73 0.60 0.86 4.62
C ALA A 73 2.00 1.11 4.06
N ALA A 74 2.19 2.15 3.26
CA ALA A 74 3.49 2.48 2.70
C ALA A 74 4.49 2.93 3.76
N LYS A 75 4.02 3.59 4.81
CA LYS A 75 4.87 4.09 5.90
C LYS A 75 5.26 3.00 6.89
N GLU A 76 4.28 2.20 7.31
CA GLU A 76 4.47 1.19 8.37
C GLU A 76 4.97 -0.15 7.83
N TYR A 77 4.70 -0.44 6.56
CA TYR A 77 5.10 -1.70 5.90
C TYR A 77 5.81 -1.42 4.58
N PRO A 78 6.93 -0.67 4.61
CA PRO A 78 7.62 -0.27 3.37
C PRO A 78 8.21 -1.45 2.62
N GLU A 79 8.44 -2.57 3.27
CA GLU A 79 8.93 -3.78 2.62
C GLU A 79 7.84 -4.49 1.82
N LYS A 80 6.57 -4.19 2.09
CA LYS A 80 5.43 -4.81 1.41
C LYS A 80 4.75 -3.88 0.40
N PHE A 81 4.66 -2.60 0.73
CA PHE A 81 3.88 -1.64 -0.04
C PHE A 81 4.66 -0.37 -0.34
N MET A 82 4.32 0.26 -1.45
CA MET A 82 4.84 1.57 -1.79
C MET A 82 3.77 2.40 -2.50
N LEU A 83 3.87 3.71 -2.37
CA LEU A 83 3.04 4.65 -3.11
C LEU A 83 3.84 5.21 -4.29
N ASP A 84 3.20 5.26 -5.46
CA ASP A 84 3.83 5.90 -6.62
C ASP A 84 3.61 7.42 -6.62
N GLY A 85 4.08 8.10 -7.66
CA GLY A 85 3.93 9.55 -7.78
C GLY A 85 2.49 10.03 -7.88
N ARG A 86 1.57 9.15 -8.22
CA ARG A 86 0.12 9.44 -8.27
C ARG A 86 -0.58 9.02 -6.98
N LYS A 87 0.18 8.58 -5.99
CA LYS A 87 -0.31 8.07 -4.72
C LYS A 87 -1.17 6.81 -4.85
N VAL A 88 -0.88 6.00 -5.85
CA VAL A 88 -1.48 4.67 -6.00
C VAL A 88 -0.63 3.66 -5.25
N LEU A 89 -1.30 2.81 -4.47
CA LEU A 89 -0.62 1.79 -3.68
C LEU A 89 -0.26 0.58 -4.56
N HIS A 90 0.98 0.15 -4.43
CA HIS A 90 1.50 -1.01 -5.14
C HIS A 90 2.22 -1.94 -4.17
N TRP A 91 2.28 -3.22 -4.55
CA TRP A 91 3.16 -4.14 -3.86
C TRP A 91 4.61 -3.76 -4.14
N ASN A 92 5.42 -3.80 -3.11
CA ASN A 92 6.85 -3.53 -3.26
C ASN A 92 7.57 -4.81 -3.63
N ASP A 93 7.45 -5.21 -4.89
CA ASP A 93 8.05 -6.44 -5.42
C ASP A 93 9.40 -6.19 -6.11
N GLY A 94 9.88 -4.97 -6.04
CA GLY A 94 11.14 -4.58 -6.68
C GLY A 94 10.99 -4.20 -8.15
N SER A 95 9.83 -4.44 -8.75
CA SER A 95 9.58 -4.06 -10.15
C SER A 95 9.05 -2.65 -10.27
N VAL A 96 8.62 -2.06 -9.18
CA VAL A 96 7.91 -0.80 -9.20
C VAL A 96 8.85 0.36 -9.01
N LYS A 97 9.02 1.09 -10.04
CA LYS A 97 9.06 2.55 -10.02
C LYS A 97 10.00 3.15 -9.00
N ILE A 98 11.13 2.53 -8.87
CA ILE A 98 12.34 3.28 -8.60
C ILE A 98 12.49 4.35 -9.69
N ILE A 99 11.64 4.30 -10.70
CA ILE A 99 11.62 5.32 -11.74
C ILE A 99 11.18 6.61 -11.12
N ASP A 100 12.08 7.16 -10.43
CA ASP A 100 12.13 8.57 -10.33
C ASP A 100 12.53 9.10 -11.71
N LYS A 101 12.21 10.34 -11.94
CA LYS A 101 12.54 11.10 -13.14
C LYS A 101 14.03 11.09 -13.51
N LYS A 102 14.89 10.55 -12.64
CA LYS A 102 16.34 10.52 -12.78
C LYS A 102 16.88 9.27 -13.42
N ILE A 103 16.07 8.24 -13.58
CA ILE A 103 16.47 6.98 -14.21
C ILE A 103 15.77 6.88 -15.55
N SER A 104 16.54 6.72 -16.62
CA SER A 104 15.98 6.56 -17.95
C SER A 104 15.27 5.21 -18.07
N ALA A 105 14.29 5.13 -18.97
CA ALA A 105 13.60 3.88 -19.25
C ALA A 105 14.57 2.81 -19.74
N ALA A 106 15.58 3.19 -20.51
CA ALA A 106 16.59 2.27 -21.00
C ALA A 106 17.40 1.67 -19.86
N ASN A 107 17.85 2.49 -18.90
CA ASN A 107 18.58 2.00 -17.74
C ASN A 107 17.71 1.13 -16.83
N PHE A 108 16.47 1.51 -16.65
CA PHE A 108 15.53 0.72 -15.87
C PHE A 108 15.31 -0.66 -16.49
N LYS A 109 15.18 -0.73 -17.81
CA LYS A 109 15.05 -1.99 -18.54
C LYS A 109 16.26 -2.88 -18.30
N LYS A 110 17.48 -2.32 -18.37
CA LYS A 110 18.70 -3.05 -18.10
C LYS A 110 18.77 -3.57 -16.67
N LEU A 111 18.31 -2.77 -15.71
CA LEU A 111 18.24 -3.20 -14.31
C LEU A 111 17.27 -4.37 -14.13
N ASN A 112 16.13 -4.34 -14.81
CA ASN A 112 15.18 -5.45 -14.79
C ASN A 112 15.78 -6.72 -15.39
N GLU A 113 16.48 -6.60 -16.51
CA GLU A 113 17.15 -7.74 -17.15
C GLU A 113 18.20 -8.36 -16.23
N LEU A 114 18.98 -7.53 -15.54
CA LEU A 114 19.94 -8.00 -14.55
C LEU A 114 19.25 -8.71 -13.38
N ALA A 115 18.16 -8.13 -12.90
CA ALA A 115 17.41 -8.72 -11.79
C ALA A 115 16.85 -10.10 -12.15
N GLU A 116 16.32 -10.25 -13.36
CA GLU A 116 15.82 -11.54 -13.85
C GLU A 116 16.96 -12.56 -13.96
N ARG A 117 18.10 -12.15 -14.52
CA ARG A 117 19.27 -13.01 -14.68
C ARG A 117 19.77 -13.52 -13.34
N GLU A 118 19.80 -12.65 -12.34
CA GLU A 118 20.31 -12.98 -11.01
C GLU A 118 19.23 -13.53 -10.07
N SER A 119 18.01 -13.67 -10.54
CA SER A 119 16.86 -14.14 -9.75
C SER A 119 16.68 -13.34 -8.46
N CYS A 120 16.73 -12.02 -8.58
CA CYS A 120 16.58 -11.12 -7.45
C CYS A 120 15.77 -9.89 -7.84
N THR A 121 15.53 -8.99 -6.90
CA THR A 121 14.80 -7.75 -7.16
C THR A 121 15.72 -6.67 -7.73
N VAL A 122 15.12 -5.67 -8.37
CA VAL A 122 15.86 -4.49 -8.86
C VAL A 122 16.57 -3.77 -7.70
N ASN A 123 15.94 -3.70 -6.54
CA ASN A 123 16.56 -3.11 -5.36
C ASN A 123 17.83 -3.86 -4.93
N GLN A 124 17.79 -5.18 -4.99
CA GLN A 124 18.96 -6.00 -4.67
C GLN A 124 20.07 -5.78 -5.68
N ILE A 125 19.74 -5.65 -6.96
CA ILE A 125 20.72 -5.32 -8.01
C ILE A 125 21.34 -3.96 -7.73
N LEU A 126 20.53 -2.95 -7.42
CA LEU A 126 21.05 -1.62 -7.12
C LEU A 126 22.01 -1.65 -5.93
N SER A 127 21.64 -2.37 -4.88
CA SER A 127 22.51 -2.50 -3.69
C SER A 127 23.84 -3.16 -4.03
N ARG A 128 23.82 -4.20 -4.86
CA ARG A 128 25.04 -4.88 -5.31
C ARG A 128 25.92 -3.96 -6.16
N LEU A 129 25.33 -3.21 -7.06
CA LEU A 129 26.05 -2.25 -7.91
C LEU A 129 26.69 -1.14 -7.07
N ILE A 130 25.98 -0.63 -6.09
CA ILE A 130 26.50 0.40 -5.20
C ILE A 130 27.71 -0.14 -4.42
N LYS A 131 27.59 -1.33 -3.85
CA LYS A 131 28.70 -1.97 -3.13
C LYS A 131 29.89 -2.22 -4.02
N TYR A 132 29.65 -2.68 -5.23
CA TYR A 132 30.72 -2.92 -6.21
C TYR A 132 31.45 -1.62 -6.55
N TYR A 133 30.70 -0.54 -6.78
CA TYR A 133 31.28 0.76 -7.08
C TYR A 133 32.11 1.28 -5.90
N GLN A 134 31.59 1.16 -4.69
CA GLN A 134 32.31 1.60 -3.48
C GLN A 134 33.60 0.82 -3.28
N LYS A 135 33.59 -0.48 -3.55
CA LYS A 135 34.81 -1.31 -3.50
C LYS A 135 35.86 -0.85 -4.51
N GLY A 136 35.44 -0.48 -5.70
CA GLY A 136 36.32 0.01 -6.72
C GLY A 136 36.95 1.37 -6.39
N GLN A 137 36.36 2.11 -5.49
CA GLN A 137 36.83 3.43 -5.06
C GLN A 137 37.79 3.36 -3.87
N ALA A 138 37.88 2.21 -3.21
CA ALA A 138 38.68 2.06 -1.99
C ALA A 138 40.18 2.02 -2.30
#